data_dea4369c6abdb25af35e831036c51d49
#
_entry.id   dea4369c6abdb25af35e831036c51d49
#
_cell.length_a   1.000
_cell.length_b   1.000
_cell.length_c   1.000
_cell.angle_alpha   90.00
_cell.angle_beta   90.00
_cell.angle_gamma   90.00
#
_symmetry.space_group_name_H-M   'P 1'
#
loop_
_entity.id
_entity.type
_entity.pdbx_description
1 polymer ?
#
loop_
_entity_poly.entity_id
_entity_poly.type
_entity_poly.pdbx_seq_one_letter_code
_entity_poly.pdbx_strand_id
1 'polypeptide(L)'
;LERVFRDLFPISDVNGKYELDFKSYALGEPKYSVEECIERDMTYAAPLKATLLLNVFEDVDGQRRLKNQIEREVYLGELPIMTPLGTFVINGAERVVVSQLHRSPGVVFEEETHPNGQRLFSARIIPFRGSWVEFTIDIHDVIYVHIDQKKTFPATPLLRAFGYGGNADILRLFFATKQLNITGKLEGRQERREVIGALLAADVPNPEDPAGAPLGTVGDELTQERINAMRHVGIKSVVAFAGYTTIDLRDDEQPTTTRDRHSWILAFAVAEPETGEVLADAGIELTDTLRRKLINAGVVKVDVLLPPGRAESPLVKNTLAKDPTKSESDALHQIYGLLRPGDAPNIEAARQQLQRLFFNPKRYDLAKVGRHKV
;
A
#
# COMPACT_ATOMS: atom_id res chain seq x y z
N LEU A 1 25.91 5.34 -22.36
CA LEU A 1 26.90 4.92 -21.38
C LEU A 1 27.03 5.92 -20.24
N GLU A 2 27.30 7.18 -20.49
CA GLU A 2 27.47 8.20 -19.44
C GLU A 2 26.30 8.24 -18.45
N ARG A 3 25.06 8.21 -18.93
CA ARG A 3 23.87 8.16 -18.08
C ARG A 3 23.86 6.94 -17.16
N VAL A 4 24.28 5.77 -17.67
CA VAL A 4 24.34 4.54 -16.85
C VAL A 4 25.37 4.67 -15.74
N PHE A 5 26.54 5.25 -16.05
CA PHE A 5 27.54 5.51 -15.02
C PHE A 5 27.02 6.50 -13.97
N ARG A 6 26.43 7.62 -14.39
CA ARG A 6 25.86 8.62 -13.45
C ARG A 6 24.71 8.10 -12.61
N ASP A 7 23.95 7.12 -13.10
CA ASP A 7 22.89 6.45 -12.32
C ASP A 7 23.45 5.48 -11.25
N LEU A 8 24.64 4.94 -11.48
CA LEU A 8 25.32 3.99 -10.56
C LEU A 8 26.17 4.69 -9.51
N PHE A 9 26.91 5.72 -9.90
CA PHE A 9 27.81 6.46 -9.04
C PHE A 9 27.13 7.70 -8.43
N PRO A 10 27.60 8.17 -7.24
CA PRO A 10 28.68 7.63 -6.43
C PRO A 10 28.30 6.37 -5.66
N ILE A 11 29.29 5.52 -5.39
CA ILE A 11 29.16 4.35 -4.53
C ILE A 11 29.90 4.62 -3.23
N SER A 12 29.19 4.65 -2.10
CA SER A 12 29.75 4.89 -0.78
C SER A 12 29.82 3.61 0.04
N ASP A 13 30.81 3.50 0.90
CA ASP A 13 30.88 2.43 1.88
C ASP A 13 29.88 2.62 3.03
N VAL A 14 29.63 1.57 3.81
CA VAL A 14 28.66 1.58 4.92
C VAL A 14 29.04 2.61 6.00
N ASN A 15 30.32 2.86 6.20
CA ASN A 15 30.82 3.78 7.22
C ASN A 15 30.96 5.22 6.69
N GLY A 16 30.73 5.45 5.41
CA GLY A 16 30.86 6.75 4.78
C GLY A 16 32.30 7.29 4.69
N LYS A 17 33.31 6.42 4.91
CA LYS A 17 34.73 6.80 4.83
C LYS A 17 35.27 6.85 3.41
N TYR A 18 34.74 6.02 2.54
CA TYR A 18 35.15 5.91 1.15
C TYR A 18 33.96 6.15 0.23
N GLU A 19 34.20 6.89 -0.84
CA GLU A 19 33.24 7.14 -1.88
C GLU A 19 33.91 7.07 -3.23
N LEU A 20 33.40 6.19 -4.09
CA LEU A 20 33.89 6.04 -5.45
C LEU A 20 32.97 6.80 -6.39
N ASP A 21 33.50 7.80 -7.08
CA ASP A 21 32.74 8.63 -8.01
C ASP A 21 33.23 8.44 -9.46
N PHE A 22 32.37 8.77 -10.40
CA PHE A 22 32.63 8.66 -11.83
C PHE A 22 32.94 10.03 -12.44
N LYS A 23 34.05 10.14 -13.14
CA LYS A 23 34.46 11.37 -13.82
C LYS A 23 34.16 11.33 -15.33
N SER A 24 34.68 10.32 -16.01
CA SER A 24 34.56 10.17 -17.47
C SER A 24 34.78 8.73 -17.90
N TYR A 25 34.44 8.41 -19.13
CA TYR A 25 34.78 7.14 -19.77
C TYR A 25 35.43 7.37 -21.14
N ALA A 26 36.17 6.40 -21.59
CA ALA A 26 36.77 6.33 -22.91
C ALA A 26 36.54 4.94 -23.53
N LEU A 27 36.20 4.92 -24.78
CA LEU A 27 36.20 3.71 -25.60
C LEU A 27 37.44 3.75 -26.46
N GLY A 28 38.25 2.69 -26.40
CA GLY A 28 39.37 2.52 -27.31
C GLY A 28 38.94 2.06 -28.72
N GLU A 29 39.89 1.87 -29.58
CA GLU A 29 39.66 1.29 -30.90
C GLU A 29 39.52 -0.23 -30.80
N PRO A 30 38.61 -0.84 -31.59
CA PRO A 30 38.53 -2.29 -31.72
C PRO A 30 39.89 -2.87 -32.19
N LYS A 31 40.26 -3.99 -31.59
CA LYS A 31 41.57 -4.63 -31.87
C LYS A 31 41.60 -5.31 -33.25
N TYR A 32 40.44 -5.80 -33.71
CA TYR A 32 40.26 -6.53 -34.96
C TYR A 32 39.16 -5.89 -35.77
N SER A 33 39.22 -6.07 -37.13
CA SER A 33 38.13 -5.63 -37.99
C SER A 33 36.89 -6.53 -37.85
N VAL A 34 35.76 -6.09 -38.42
CA VAL A 34 34.52 -6.87 -38.45
C VAL A 34 34.72 -8.21 -39.14
N GLU A 35 35.39 -8.19 -40.28
CA GLU A 35 35.69 -9.36 -41.13
C GLU A 35 36.57 -10.34 -40.37
N GLU A 36 37.68 -9.87 -39.76
CA GLU A 36 38.55 -10.69 -38.94
C GLU A 36 37.82 -11.33 -37.75
N CYS A 37 36.87 -10.61 -37.12
CA CYS A 37 36.07 -11.17 -36.04
C CYS A 37 35.15 -12.29 -36.49
N ILE A 38 34.59 -12.19 -37.69
CA ILE A 38 33.74 -13.23 -38.27
C ILE A 38 34.59 -14.47 -38.65
N GLU A 39 35.73 -14.26 -39.28
CA GLU A 39 36.61 -15.38 -39.69
C GLU A 39 37.21 -16.14 -38.53
N ARG A 40 37.46 -15.47 -37.40
CA ARG A 40 38.16 -16.05 -36.22
C ARG A 40 37.23 -16.39 -35.08
N ASP A 41 35.93 -16.37 -35.29
CA ASP A 41 34.91 -16.63 -34.23
C ASP A 41 35.06 -15.71 -33.01
N MET A 42 35.39 -14.44 -33.24
CA MET A 42 35.64 -13.44 -32.20
C MET A 42 34.50 -12.45 -32.08
N THR A 43 34.52 -11.70 -30.97
CA THR A 43 33.55 -10.61 -30.75
C THR A 43 34.15 -9.27 -31.18
N TYR A 44 33.43 -8.52 -32.01
CA TYR A 44 33.80 -7.16 -32.37
C TYR A 44 33.52 -6.22 -31.23
N ALA A 45 34.56 -5.85 -30.48
CA ALA A 45 34.46 -5.09 -29.24
C ALA A 45 35.59 -4.06 -29.11
N ALA A 46 35.33 -3.02 -28.34
CA ALA A 46 36.31 -2.00 -27.98
C ALA A 46 36.56 -2.01 -26.46
N PRO A 47 37.79 -1.74 -26.01
CA PRO A 47 38.11 -1.64 -24.61
C PRO A 47 37.43 -0.43 -23.98
N LEU A 48 36.69 -0.66 -22.91
CA LEU A 48 36.05 0.36 -22.10
C LEU A 48 36.89 0.68 -20.87
N LYS A 49 37.25 1.95 -20.75
CA LYS A 49 37.99 2.49 -19.61
C LYS A 49 37.15 3.56 -18.94
N ALA A 50 37.19 3.64 -17.62
CA ALA A 50 36.58 4.71 -16.86
C ALA A 50 37.58 5.40 -15.96
N THR A 51 37.51 6.72 -15.93
CA THR A 51 38.25 7.53 -14.95
C THR A 51 37.39 7.67 -13.71
N LEU A 52 37.84 7.07 -12.61
CA LEU A 52 37.15 7.05 -11.35
C LEU A 52 37.89 7.90 -10.31
N LEU A 53 37.15 8.49 -9.39
CA LEU A 53 37.64 9.29 -8.28
C LEU A 53 37.33 8.55 -6.98
N LEU A 54 38.37 8.14 -6.27
CA LEU A 54 38.24 7.61 -4.92
C LEU A 54 38.40 8.75 -3.92
N ASN A 55 37.30 9.15 -3.31
CA ASN A 55 37.26 10.15 -2.24
C ASN A 55 37.40 9.45 -0.89
N VAL A 56 38.43 9.85 -0.12
CA VAL A 56 38.67 9.37 1.23
C VAL A 56 38.27 10.47 2.21
N PHE A 57 37.34 10.16 3.11
CA PHE A 57 36.85 11.12 4.10
C PHE A 57 37.37 10.76 5.49
N GLU A 58 37.55 11.79 6.32
CA GLU A 58 37.79 11.66 7.76
C GLU A 58 36.73 12.46 8.52
N ASP A 59 36.42 11.98 9.71
CA ASP A 59 35.56 12.70 10.64
C ASP A 59 36.39 13.60 11.52
N VAL A 60 36.17 14.92 11.42
CA VAL A 60 36.84 15.92 12.25
C VAL A 60 35.73 16.74 12.92
N ASP A 61 35.66 16.67 14.24
CA ASP A 61 34.69 17.40 15.06
C ASP A 61 33.23 17.10 14.67
N GLY A 62 32.90 15.86 14.29
CA GLY A 62 31.56 15.45 13.87
C GLY A 62 31.19 15.91 12.46
N GLN A 63 32.16 16.43 11.68
CA GLN A 63 31.95 16.82 10.28
C GLN A 63 32.77 15.94 9.34
N ARG A 64 32.11 15.41 8.33
CA ARG A 64 32.75 14.65 7.25
C ARG A 64 33.57 15.59 6.36
N ARG A 65 34.90 15.44 6.35
CA ARG A 65 35.82 16.23 5.52
C ARG A 65 36.58 15.35 4.55
N LEU A 66 36.76 15.83 3.33
CA LEU A 66 37.60 15.16 2.32
C LEU A 66 39.04 15.23 2.75
N LYS A 67 39.66 14.06 3.02
CA LYS A 67 41.06 13.92 3.38
C LYS A 67 41.92 13.78 2.16
N ASN A 68 41.53 12.96 1.20
CA ASN A 68 42.28 12.68 -0.01
C ASN A 68 41.36 12.32 -1.16
N GLN A 69 41.82 12.61 -2.38
CA GLN A 69 41.12 12.25 -3.61
C GLN A 69 42.14 11.61 -4.56
N ILE A 70 41.85 10.41 -5.00
CA ILE A 70 42.71 9.64 -5.89
C ILE A 70 42.00 9.43 -7.20
N GLU A 71 42.53 9.98 -8.29
CA GLU A 71 42.01 9.79 -9.65
C GLU A 71 42.79 8.67 -10.34
N ARG A 72 42.06 7.70 -10.92
CA ARG A 72 42.67 6.62 -11.71
C ARG A 72 41.78 6.23 -12.88
N GLU A 73 42.43 5.96 -14.03
CA GLU A 73 41.80 5.27 -15.15
C GLU A 73 41.81 3.77 -14.88
N VAL A 74 40.64 3.15 -14.97
CA VAL A 74 40.40 1.73 -14.72
C VAL A 74 39.88 1.07 -15.96
N TYR A 75 40.48 -0.01 -16.39
CA TYR A 75 39.93 -0.86 -17.44
C TYR A 75 38.75 -1.66 -16.89
N LEU A 76 37.55 -1.51 -17.51
CA LEU A 76 36.34 -2.18 -17.07
C LEU A 76 36.02 -3.46 -17.85
N GLY A 77 36.63 -3.61 -19.03
CA GLY A 77 36.35 -4.74 -19.91
C GLY A 77 36.20 -4.32 -21.37
N GLU A 78 35.75 -5.24 -22.20
CA GLU A 78 35.47 -4.99 -23.61
C GLU A 78 33.95 -4.83 -23.79
N LEU A 79 33.55 -3.81 -24.57
CA LEU A 79 32.17 -3.54 -24.91
C LEU A 79 31.95 -3.88 -26.39
N PRO A 80 31.03 -4.79 -26.72
CA PRO A 80 30.65 -5.04 -28.11
C PRO A 80 30.20 -3.75 -28.81
N ILE A 81 30.72 -3.49 -29.99
CA ILE A 81 30.45 -2.30 -30.79
C ILE A 81 29.53 -2.67 -31.94
N MET A 82 28.57 -1.78 -32.20
CA MET A 82 27.66 -1.91 -33.33
C MET A 82 28.39 -1.61 -34.63
N THR A 83 28.21 -2.47 -35.62
CA THR A 83 28.74 -2.27 -36.97
C THR A 83 27.96 -1.17 -37.71
N PRO A 84 28.50 -0.63 -38.81
CA PRO A 84 27.77 0.33 -39.65
C PRO A 84 26.41 -0.18 -40.17
N LEU A 85 26.24 -1.50 -40.26
CA LEU A 85 25.00 -2.14 -40.67
C LEU A 85 23.95 -2.26 -39.56
N GLY A 86 24.29 -1.83 -38.32
CA GLY A 86 23.39 -1.94 -37.16
C GLY A 86 23.40 -3.30 -36.50
N THR A 87 24.38 -4.14 -36.80
CA THR A 87 24.55 -5.49 -36.21
C THR A 87 25.66 -5.50 -35.17
N PHE A 88 25.73 -6.56 -34.43
CA PHE A 88 26.84 -6.89 -33.50
C PHE A 88 27.45 -8.22 -33.93
N VAL A 89 28.77 -8.34 -33.94
CA VAL A 89 29.44 -9.61 -34.15
C VAL A 89 29.86 -10.17 -32.77
N ILE A 90 29.24 -11.29 -32.40
CA ILE A 90 29.47 -11.98 -31.13
C ILE A 90 29.91 -13.42 -31.41
N ASN A 91 31.16 -13.74 -31.02
CA ASN A 91 31.75 -15.04 -31.31
C ASN A 91 31.62 -15.43 -32.80
N GLY A 92 31.98 -14.53 -33.71
CA GLY A 92 31.91 -14.72 -35.14
C GLY A 92 30.49 -14.66 -35.76
N ALA A 93 29.44 -14.70 -34.95
CA ALA A 93 28.07 -14.64 -35.45
C ALA A 93 27.54 -13.22 -35.48
N GLU A 94 27.01 -12.81 -36.60
CA GLU A 94 26.36 -11.51 -36.78
C GLU A 94 24.98 -11.54 -36.14
N ARG A 95 24.70 -10.62 -35.22
CA ARG A 95 23.46 -10.55 -34.43
C ARG A 95 22.87 -9.16 -34.42
N VAL A 96 21.59 -9.08 -34.25
CA VAL A 96 20.84 -7.81 -34.15
C VAL A 96 20.04 -7.78 -32.85
N VAL A 97 19.98 -6.63 -32.22
CA VAL A 97 19.13 -6.42 -31.05
C VAL A 97 17.68 -6.25 -31.51
N VAL A 98 16.80 -7.10 -31.02
CA VAL A 98 15.36 -7.00 -31.30
C VAL A 98 14.64 -6.42 -30.08
N SER A 99 13.61 -5.61 -30.32
CA SER A 99 12.77 -5.08 -29.27
C SER A 99 11.99 -6.20 -28.57
N GLN A 100 12.09 -6.23 -27.26
CA GLN A 100 11.32 -7.17 -26.45
C GLN A 100 10.10 -6.48 -25.85
N LEU A 101 8.93 -7.06 -26.08
CA LEU A 101 7.70 -6.57 -25.46
C LEU A 101 7.67 -6.98 -23.98
N HIS A 102 7.24 -6.05 -23.15
CA HIS A 102 6.96 -6.29 -21.74
C HIS A 102 5.61 -5.69 -21.38
N ARG A 103 5.03 -6.10 -20.26
CA ARG A 103 3.81 -5.48 -19.76
C ARG A 103 4.08 -4.02 -19.41
N SER A 104 3.16 -3.13 -19.82
CA SER A 104 3.27 -1.70 -19.50
C SER A 104 3.21 -1.50 -17.99
N PRO A 105 4.10 -0.69 -17.42
CA PRO A 105 4.00 -0.36 -16.00
C PRO A 105 2.72 0.44 -15.74
N GLY A 106 2.15 0.24 -14.56
CA GLY A 106 0.91 0.88 -14.11
C GLY A 106 0.07 -0.05 -13.23
N VAL A 107 -1.20 0.28 -13.08
CA VAL A 107 -2.19 -0.57 -12.42
C VAL A 107 -3.10 -1.22 -13.45
N VAL A 108 -3.35 -2.50 -13.28
CA VAL A 108 -4.29 -3.29 -14.11
C VAL A 108 -5.35 -3.85 -13.18
N PHE A 109 -6.62 -3.64 -13.54
CA PHE A 109 -7.77 -4.22 -12.84
C PHE A 109 -8.32 -5.35 -13.68
N GLU A 110 -8.61 -6.47 -13.04
CA GLU A 110 -9.16 -7.67 -13.67
C GLU A 110 -10.39 -8.13 -12.91
N GLU A 111 -11.33 -8.72 -13.63
CA GLU A 111 -12.54 -9.33 -13.08
C GLU A 111 -12.56 -10.79 -13.50
N GLU A 112 -12.81 -11.69 -12.55
CA GLU A 112 -12.99 -13.11 -12.77
C GLU A 112 -14.30 -13.59 -12.18
N THR A 113 -15.02 -14.46 -12.88
CA THR A 113 -16.23 -15.06 -12.35
C THR A 113 -15.92 -16.42 -11.74
N HIS A 114 -16.06 -16.51 -10.43
CA HIS A 114 -15.90 -17.77 -9.70
C HIS A 114 -17.00 -18.78 -10.11
N PRO A 115 -16.77 -20.11 -10.03
CA PRO A 115 -17.78 -21.14 -10.40
C PRO A 115 -19.11 -21.02 -9.66
N ASN A 116 -19.15 -20.38 -8.48
CA ASN A 116 -20.38 -20.09 -7.74
C ASN A 116 -21.20 -18.88 -8.29
N GLY A 117 -20.71 -18.24 -9.37
CA GLY A 117 -21.34 -17.08 -10.01
C GLY A 117 -20.95 -15.73 -9.38
N GLN A 118 -20.09 -15.70 -8.35
CA GLN A 118 -19.59 -14.48 -7.73
C GLN A 118 -18.51 -13.85 -8.60
N ARG A 119 -18.58 -12.53 -8.81
CA ARG A 119 -17.52 -11.78 -9.47
C ARG A 119 -16.44 -11.41 -8.46
N LEU A 120 -15.21 -11.82 -8.74
CA LEU A 120 -14.03 -11.52 -7.96
C LEU A 120 -13.20 -10.48 -8.71
N PHE A 121 -12.67 -9.52 -7.97
CA PHE A 121 -11.87 -8.45 -8.54
C PHE A 121 -10.43 -8.58 -8.08
N SER A 122 -9.52 -8.23 -8.96
CA SER A 122 -8.10 -8.10 -8.64
C SER A 122 -7.53 -6.80 -9.17
N ALA A 123 -6.50 -6.32 -8.51
CA ALA A 123 -5.73 -5.15 -8.91
C ALA A 123 -4.25 -5.49 -8.86
N ARG A 124 -3.53 -5.28 -9.97
CA ARG A 124 -2.11 -5.61 -10.07
C ARG A 124 -1.30 -4.37 -10.37
N ILE A 125 -0.36 -4.05 -9.49
CA ILE A 125 0.61 -2.97 -9.69
C ILE A 125 1.84 -3.56 -10.36
N ILE A 126 2.12 -3.11 -11.58
CA ILE A 126 3.25 -3.55 -12.40
C ILE A 126 4.25 -2.39 -12.45
N PRO A 127 5.42 -2.48 -11.78
CA PRO A 127 6.45 -1.46 -11.90
C PRO A 127 7.22 -1.62 -13.22
N PHE A 128 7.89 -0.56 -13.65
CA PHE A 128 8.90 -0.65 -14.71
C PHE A 128 10.09 -1.49 -14.25
N ARG A 129 10.47 -1.35 -12.99
CA ARG A 129 11.52 -2.11 -12.31
C ARG A 129 11.12 -2.33 -10.86
N GLY A 130 11.14 -3.57 -10.39
CA GLY A 130 10.84 -3.93 -9.00
C GLY A 130 9.83 -5.07 -8.89
N SER A 131 9.39 -5.31 -7.66
CA SER A 131 8.46 -6.36 -7.31
C SER A 131 7.04 -6.01 -7.71
N TRP A 132 6.32 -6.98 -8.25
CA TRP A 132 4.90 -6.85 -8.53
C TRP A 132 4.10 -6.99 -7.24
N VAL A 133 3.04 -6.19 -7.13
CA VAL A 133 2.08 -6.28 -6.04
C VAL A 133 0.70 -6.52 -6.64
N GLU A 134 0.05 -7.57 -6.20
CA GLU A 134 -1.29 -7.94 -6.64
C GLU A 134 -2.21 -8.02 -5.44
N PHE A 135 -3.35 -7.36 -5.55
CA PHE A 135 -4.44 -7.44 -4.58
C PHE A 135 -5.55 -8.28 -5.19
N THR A 136 -6.03 -9.26 -4.44
CA THR A 136 -7.13 -10.15 -4.87
C THR A 136 -8.20 -10.16 -3.80
N ILE A 137 -9.45 -10.23 -4.22
CA ILE A 137 -10.60 -10.40 -3.33
C ILE A 137 -11.04 -11.85 -3.39
N ASP A 138 -11.20 -12.50 -2.25
CA ASP A 138 -11.70 -13.87 -2.16
C ASP A 138 -13.25 -13.92 -2.07
N ILE A 139 -13.77 -15.15 -2.06
CA ILE A 139 -15.23 -15.40 -1.96
C ILE A 139 -15.85 -14.98 -0.63
N HIS A 140 -15.04 -14.65 0.37
CA HIS A 140 -15.46 -14.17 1.70
C HIS A 140 -15.31 -12.66 1.85
N ASP A 141 -15.11 -11.95 0.74
CA ASP A 141 -14.87 -10.51 0.72
C ASP A 141 -13.67 -10.09 1.59
N VAL A 142 -12.56 -10.84 1.51
CA VAL A 142 -11.29 -10.51 2.14
C VAL A 142 -10.28 -10.11 1.08
N ILE A 143 -9.58 -9.00 1.30
CA ILE A 143 -8.53 -8.54 0.41
C ILE A 143 -7.21 -9.20 0.80
N TYR A 144 -6.64 -9.92 -0.13
CA TYR A 144 -5.31 -10.51 -0.01
C TYR A 144 -4.30 -9.76 -0.87
N VAL A 145 -3.04 -9.81 -0.45
CA VAL A 145 -1.92 -9.26 -1.20
C VAL A 145 -0.91 -10.35 -1.53
N HIS A 146 -0.39 -10.30 -2.76
CA HIS A 146 0.68 -11.14 -3.25
C HIS A 146 1.86 -10.26 -3.66
N ILE A 147 3.06 -10.59 -3.20
CA ILE A 147 4.30 -9.92 -3.61
C ILE A 147 5.11 -10.93 -4.42
N ASP A 148 5.40 -10.59 -5.70
CA ASP A 148 6.14 -11.44 -6.65
C ASP A 148 5.58 -12.87 -6.77
N GLN A 149 4.24 -13.01 -6.75
CA GLN A 149 3.53 -14.31 -6.82
C GLN A 149 3.94 -15.31 -5.73
N LYS A 150 4.57 -14.83 -4.66
CA LYS A 150 4.94 -15.64 -3.50
C LYS A 150 3.75 -15.80 -2.56
N LYS A 151 4.01 -15.97 -1.29
CA LYS A 151 2.96 -16.23 -0.30
C LYS A 151 1.92 -15.11 -0.22
N THR A 152 0.69 -15.53 -0.01
CA THR A 152 -0.50 -14.69 0.14
C THR A 152 -0.72 -14.36 1.62
N PHE A 153 -1.08 -13.13 1.91
CA PHE A 153 -1.49 -12.67 3.25
C PHE A 153 -2.55 -11.57 3.14
N PRO A 154 -3.35 -11.29 4.18
CA PRO A 154 -4.31 -10.19 4.16
C PRO A 154 -3.64 -8.85 3.84
N ALA A 155 -4.34 -7.93 3.20
CA ALA A 155 -3.75 -6.66 2.78
C ALA A 155 -3.43 -5.71 3.96
N THR A 156 -4.13 -5.84 5.07
CA THR A 156 -3.98 -4.95 6.24
C THR A 156 -2.60 -5.01 6.90
N PRO A 157 -1.91 -6.16 7.06
CA PRO A 157 -0.51 -6.19 7.48
C PRO A 157 0.42 -5.36 6.59
N LEU A 158 0.19 -5.32 5.27
CA LEU A 158 1.01 -4.48 4.39
C LEU A 158 0.80 -2.99 4.68
N LEU A 159 -0.46 -2.57 4.90
CA LEU A 159 -0.77 -1.20 5.28
C LEU A 159 -0.16 -0.84 6.63
N ARG A 160 -0.22 -1.74 7.63
CA ARG A 160 0.44 -1.53 8.93
C ARG A 160 1.95 -1.36 8.78
N ALA A 161 2.58 -2.20 7.98
CA ALA A 161 4.02 -2.12 7.72
C ALA A 161 4.44 -0.84 6.97
N PHE A 162 3.49 -0.18 6.29
CA PHE A 162 3.69 1.13 5.65
C PHE A 162 3.39 2.32 6.58
N GLY A 163 3.14 2.07 7.87
CA GLY A 163 2.97 3.10 8.89
C GLY A 163 1.53 3.33 9.37
N TYR A 164 0.54 2.61 8.81
CA TYR A 164 -0.85 2.64 9.31
C TYR A 164 -1.04 1.59 10.40
N GLY A 165 -0.41 1.79 11.56
CA GLY A 165 -0.24 0.76 12.59
C GLY A 165 -1.55 0.29 13.22
N GLY A 166 -2.50 1.19 13.49
CA GLY A 166 -3.77 0.91 14.13
C GLY A 166 -4.91 0.59 13.15
N ASN A 167 -5.94 -0.12 13.63
CA ASN A 167 -7.18 -0.32 12.85
C ASN A 167 -7.83 1.00 12.46
N ALA A 168 -7.78 1.99 13.35
CA ALA A 168 -8.27 3.34 13.10
C ALA A 168 -7.60 3.98 11.88
N ASP A 169 -6.27 3.84 11.78
CA ASP A 169 -5.52 4.44 10.70
C ASP A 169 -5.88 3.80 9.36
N ILE A 170 -6.04 2.48 9.36
CA ILE A 170 -6.49 1.74 8.16
C ILE A 170 -7.90 2.16 7.77
N LEU A 171 -8.85 2.18 8.72
CA LEU A 171 -10.22 2.56 8.43
C LEU A 171 -10.34 3.99 7.90
N ARG A 172 -9.52 4.93 8.39
CA ARG A 172 -9.47 6.32 7.89
C ARG A 172 -9.02 6.44 6.44
N LEU A 173 -8.29 5.46 5.90
CA LEU A 173 -7.94 5.44 4.47
C LEU A 173 -9.16 5.19 3.58
N PHE A 174 -10.14 4.45 4.09
CA PHE A 174 -11.29 3.98 3.30
C PHE A 174 -12.59 4.71 3.63
N PHE A 175 -12.69 5.31 4.82
CA PHE A 175 -13.90 5.98 5.30
C PHE A 175 -13.60 7.42 5.70
N ALA A 176 -14.45 8.34 5.28
CA ALA A 176 -14.36 9.74 5.70
C ALA A 176 -14.63 9.86 7.22
N THR A 177 -13.92 10.75 7.88
CA THR A 177 -14.07 11.00 9.31
C THR A 177 -14.33 12.46 9.60
N LYS A 178 -15.04 12.75 10.69
CA LYS A 178 -15.24 14.11 11.22
C LYS A 178 -14.98 14.16 12.71
N GLN A 179 -14.57 15.31 13.19
CA GLN A 179 -14.44 15.58 14.61
C GLN A 179 -15.80 16.00 15.16
N LEU A 180 -16.32 15.27 16.12
CA LEU A 180 -17.58 15.58 16.81
C LEU A 180 -17.27 16.22 18.15
N ASN A 181 -17.89 17.38 18.40
CA ASN A 181 -17.82 18.02 19.72
C ASN A 181 -18.88 17.40 20.64
N ILE A 182 -18.44 16.86 21.77
CA ILE A 182 -19.32 16.21 22.76
C ILE A 182 -19.55 17.04 24.01
N THR A 183 -19.03 18.27 24.13
CA THR A 183 -19.09 19.09 25.35
C THR A 183 -20.40 19.84 25.56
N GLY A 184 -21.12 20.16 24.48
CA GLY A 184 -22.37 20.94 24.55
C GLY A 184 -23.58 20.14 25.05
N LYS A 185 -24.62 20.83 25.55
CA LYS A 185 -25.94 20.21 25.64
C LYS A 185 -26.37 19.93 24.21
N LEU A 186 -26.58 18.64 23.89
CA LEU A 186 -27.11 18.20 22.60
C LEU A 186 -28.61 18.58 22.56
N GLU A 187 -28.92 19.88 22.46
CA GLU A 187 -30.30 20.38 22.53
C GLU A 187 -31.02 20.34 21.17
N GLY A 188 -30.25 20.38 20.09
CA GLY A 188 -30.79 20.27 18.73
C GLY A 188 -31.11 18.83 18.33
N ARG A 189 -32.28 18.62 17.71
CA ARG A 189 -32.69 17.28 17.18
C ARG A 189 -31.68 16.76 16.14
N GLN A 190 -31.04 17.66 15.42
CA GLN A 190 -30.04 17.35 14.39
C GLN A 190 -28.66 17.06 15.00
N GLU A 191 -28.22 17.87 15.98
CA GLU A 191 -26.97 17.63 16.71
C GLU A 191 -27.00 16.33 17.50
N ARG A 192 -28.13 15.99 18.09
CA ARG A 192 -28.34 14.73 18.79
C ARG A 192 -28.22 13.53 17.87
N ARG A 193 -28.76 13.61 16.64
CA ARG A 193 -28.67 12.56 15.63
C ARG A 193 -27.26 12.42 15.05
N GLU A 194 -26.51 13.50 14.98
CA GLU A 194 -25.15 13.49 14.44
C GLU A 194 -24.11 12.92 15.42
N VAL A 195 -24.36 12.97 16.72
CA VAL A 195 -23.43 12.57 17.77
C VAL A 195 -23.81 11.23 18.37
N ILE A 196 -25.09 11.07 18.77
CA ILE A 196 -25.58 9.81 19.35
C ILE A 196 -25.82 8.80 18.23
N GLY A 197 -25.18 7.63 18.34
CA GLY A 197 -25.21 6.59 17.32
C GLY A 197 -24.09 6.69 16.29
N ALA A 198 -23.25 7.74 16.32
CA ALA A 198 -22.08 7.80 15.47
C ALA A 198 -21.06 6.73 15.87
N LEU A 199 -20.39 6.15 14.88
CA LEU A 199 -19.33 5.16 15.12
C LEU A 199 -17.98 5.86 15.32
N LEU A 200 -17.25 5.47 16.38
CA LEU A 200 -15.91 5.98 16.65
C LEU A 200 -14.94 5.57 15.53
N ALA A 201 -14.19 6.52 15.03
CA ALA A 201 -13.14 6.31 14.03
C ALA A 201 -11.73 6.30 14.67
N ALA A 202 -11.63 6.49 15.97
CA ALA A 202 -10.39 6.41 16.75
C ALA A 202 -10.69 5.87 18.12
N ASP A 203 -9.70 5.16 18.70
CA ASP A 203 -9.75 4.77 20.10
C ASP A 203 -9.74 6.01 20.98
N VAL A 204 -10.53 5.98 22.05
CA VAL A 204 -10.63 7.05 23.02
C VAL A 204 -10.02 6.57 24.31
N PRO A 205 -8.73 6.88 24.58
CA PRO A 205 -8.07 6.44 25.80
C PRO A 205 -8.71 7.10 27.03
N ASN A 206 -8.65 6.41 28.17
CA ASN A 206 -9.07 6.99 29.43
C ASN A 206 -7.92 7.84 30.01
N PRO A 207 -8.07 9.17 30.14
CA PRO A 207 -7.01 10.03 30.68
C PRO A 207 -6.68 9.74 32.17
N GLU A 208 -7.64 9.19 32.94
CA GLU A 208 -7.46 8.86 34.35
C GLU A 208 -6.79 7.51 34.54
N ASP A 209 -6.89 6.60 33.59
CA ASP A 209 -6.22 5.29 33.56
C ASP A 209 -5.67 4.96 32.18
N PRO A 210 -4.50 5.51 31.80
CA PRO A 210 -3.91 5.31 30.48
C PRO A 210 -3.50 3.86 30.18
N ALA A 211 -3.33 3.02 31.21
CA ALA A 211 -2.97 1.62 31.05
C ALA A 211 -4.19 0.68 31.08
N GLY A 212 -5.37 1.20 31.42
CA GLY A 212 -6.63 0.47 31.47
C GLY A 212 -7.34 0.38 30.14
N ALA A 213 -8.57 -0.12 30.18
CA ALA A 213 -9.41 -0.21 28.98
C ALA A 213 -9.79 1.19 28.46
N PRO A 214 -9.75 1.41 27.13
CA PRO A 214 -10.20 2.66 26.54
C PRO A 214 -11.70 2.87 26.76
N LEU A 215 -12.14 4.12 26.84
CA LEU A 215 -13.55 4.50 26.98
C LEU A 215 -14.39 4.17 25.75
N GLY A 216 -13.74 3.95 24.62
CA GLY A 216 -14.33 3.46 23.39
C GLY A 216 -13.25 3.08 22.40
N THR A 217 -13.51 2.07 21.60
CA THR A 217 -12.64 1.59 20.52
C THR A 217 -13.22 1.92 19.16
N VAL A 218 -12.39 1.83 18.12
CA VAL A 218 -12.85 2.04 16.74
C VAL A 218 -13.99 1.08 16.40
N GLY A 219 -15.06 1.64 15.83
CA GLY A 219 -16.28 0.91 15.50
C GLY A 219 -17.32 0.85 16.62
N ASP A 220 -16.97 1.35 17.82
CA ASP A 220 -17.93 1.47 18.90
C ASP A 220 -18.92 2.61 18.64
N GLU A 221 -20.17 2.36 18.94
CA GLU A 221 -21.24 3.37 18.88
C GLU A 221 -21.12 4.38 20.03
N LEU A 222 -21.28 5.66 19.72
CA LEU A 222 -21.38 6.75 20.68
C LEU A 222 -22.76 6.75 21.35
N THR A 223 -22.92 5.89 22.35
CA THR A 223 -24.14 5.92 23.17
C THR A 223 -24.13 7.12 24.12
N GLN A 224 -25.32 7.50 24.64
CA GLN A 224 -25.43 8.58 25.62
C GLN A 224 -24.59 8.29 26.88
N GLU A 225 -24.49 7.03 27.29
CA GLU A 225 -23.71 6.60 28.45
C GLU A 225 -22.21 6.79 28.21
N ARG A 226 -21.69 6.36 27.02
CA ARG A 226 -20.29 6.58 26.65
C ARG A 226 -19.95 8.06 26.55
N ILE A 227 -20.82 8.87 25.96
CA ILE A 227 -20.64 10.32 25.87
C ILE A 227 -20.54 10.92 27.26
N ASN A 228 -21.38 10.51 28.19
CA ASN A 228 -21.35 10.99 29.58
C ASN A 228 -20.07 10.57 30.30
N ALA A 229 -19.63 9.30 30.12
CA ALA A 229 -18.36 8.81 30.68
C ALA A 229 -17.17 9.61 30.12
N MET A 230 -17.12 9.84 28.80
CA MET A 230 -16.06 10.63 28.17
C MET A 230 -16.05 12.09 28.65
N ARG A 231 -17.21 12.69 28.85
CA ARG A 231 -17.35 14.05 29.42
C ARG A 231 -16.84 14.13 30.84
N HIS A 232 -17.12 13.11 31.64
CA HIS A 232 -16.73 13.07 33.07
C HIS A 232 -15.22 13.18 33.22
N VAL A 233 -14.46 12.53 32.35
CA VAL A 233 -12.99 12.55 32.32
C VAL A 233 -12.43 13.71 31.48
N GLY A 234 -13.27 14.66 31.07
CA GLY A 234 -12.84 15.91 30.42
C GLY A 234 -12.59 15.82 28.89
N ILE A 235 -13.01 14.75 28.22
CA ILE A 235 -12.91 14.63 26.75
C ILE A 235 -13.90 15.58 26.11
N LYS A 236 -13.41 16.46 25.24
CA LYS A 236 -14.19 17.52 24.60
C LYS A 236 -14.67 17.15 23.19
N SER A 237 -13.91 16.34 22.48
CA SER A 237 -14.24 15.94 21.12
C SER A 237 -13.73 14.53 20.83
N VAL A 238 -14.37 13.86 19.92
CA VAL A 238 -14.02 12.53 19.44
C VAL A 238 -14.01 12.51 17.91
N VAL A 239 -13.26 11.59 17.34
CA VAL A 239 -13.24 11.35 15.89
C VAL A 239 -14.24 10.26 15.58
N ALA A 240 -15.22 10.54 14.73
CA ALA A 240 -16.22 9.58 14.27
C ALA A 240 -16.22 9.48 12.75
N PHE A 241 -16.69 8.36 12.23
CA PHE A 241 -16.92 8.24 10.80
C PHE A 241 -17.95 9.25 10.33
N ALA A 242 -17.63 9.94 9.24
CA ALA A 242 -18.47 10.94 8.63
C ALA A 242 -18.93 10.45 7.26
N GLY A 243 -20.16 10.70 6.95
CA GLY A 243 -20.74 10.31 5.68
C GLY A 243 -21.60 9.07 5.83
N TYR A 244 -22.88 9.34 5.86
CA TYR A 244 -23.92 8.35 5.73
C TYR A 244 -24.94 8.90 4.73
N THR A 245 -25.64 8.01 4.09
CA THR A 245 -26.81 8.36 3.26
C THR A 245 -28.03 7.68 3.82
N THR A 246 -29.17 8.34 3.69
CA THR A 246 -30.45 7.75 4.03
C THR A 246 -30.98 6.99 2.82
N ILE A 247 -31.18 5.70 2.97
CA ILE A 247 -31.79 4.86 1.93
C ILE A 247 -33.23 4.52 2.28
N ASP A 248 -34.08 4.41 1.25
CA ASP A 248 -35.45 3.92 1.41
C ASP A 248 -35.44 2.40 1.24
N LEU A 249 -35.87 1.68 2.29
CA LEU A 249 -35.90 0.22 2.28
C LEU A 249 -36.88 -0.39 1.30
N ARG A 250 -37.87 0.38 0.83
CA ARG A 250 -38.93 -0.06 -0.10
C ARG A 250 -38.56 0.17 -1.56
N ASP A 251 -37.50 0.91 -1.82
CA ASP A 251 -37.07 1.23 -3.17
C ASP A 251 -36.28 0.04 -3.76
N ASP A 252 -36.93 -0.70 -4.68
CA ASP A 252 -36.34 -1.88 -5.33
C ASP A 252 -35.31 -1.53 -6.41
N GLU A 253 -35.25 -0.26 -6.84
CA GLU A 253 -34.18 0.22 -7.76
C GLU A 253 -32.88 0.52 -7.07
N GLN A 254 -32.87 0.58 -5.74
CA GLN A 254 -31.62 0.67 -5.00
C GLN A 254 -30.89 -0.70 -5.03
N PRO A 255 -29.56 -0.73 -5.19
CA PRO A 255 -28.81 -1.96 -5.46
C PRO A 255 -28.71 -2.87 -4.23
N THR A 256 -29.85 -3.43 -3.82
CA THR A 256 -29.95 -4.44 -2.76
C THR A 256 -30.11 -5.85 -3.32
N THR A 257 -30.08 -6.00 -4.64
CA THR A 257 -30.24 -7.31 -5.27
C THR A 257 -28.91 -8.04 -5.37
N THR A 258 -28.95 -9.26 -4.98
CA THR A 258 -28.09 -10.44 -5.00
C THR A 258 -26.99 -10.54 -6.08
N ARG A 259 -26.83 -9.61 -6.99
CA ARG A 259 -25.77 -9.60 -8.02
C ARG A 259 -24.73 -8.48 -7.83
N ASP A 260 -25.11 -7.39 -7.20
CA ASP A 260 -24.21 -6.34 -6.77
C ASP A 260 -24.24 -6.37 -5.23
N ARG A 261 -23.47 -7.25 -4.62
CA ARG A 261 -23.35 -7.38 -3.15
C ARG A 261 -22.69 -6.16 -2.55
N HIS A 262 -23.46 -5.13 -2.49
CA HIS A 262 -23.14 -3.95 -1.75
C HIS A 262 -23.73 -4.10 -0.35
N SER A 263 -22.90 -4.55 0.59
CA SER A 263 -23.34 -4.61 1.97
C SER A 263 -23.29 -3.23 2.57
N TRP A 264 -24.45 -2.63 2.64
CA TRP A 264 -24.65 -1.42 3.40
C TRP A 264 -24.47 -1.70 4.88
N ILE A 265 -23.69 -0.88 5.55
CA ILE A 265 -23.51 -0.95 7.01
C ILE A 265 -24.37 0.12 7.64
N LEU A 266 -25.21 -0.25 8.59
CA LEU A 266 -26.06 0.70 9.31
C LEU A 266 -25.16 1.72 10.03
N ALA A 267 -25.40 3.01 9.77
CA ALA A 267 -24.68 4.10 10.40
C ALA A 267 -25.14 4.32 11.85
N PHE A 268 -26.39 4.00 12.13
CA PHE A 268 -27.03 4.16 13.45
C PHE A 268 -27.85 2.93 13.81
N ALA A 269 -28.10 2.74 15.11
CA ALA A 269 -29.05 1.74 15.56
C ALA A 269 -30.46 2.06 15.05
N VAL A 270 -31.16 1.05 14.60
CA VAL A 270 -32.50 1.15 14.05
C VAL A 270 -33.49 0.62 15.08
N ALA A 271 -34.40 1.49 15.54
CA ALA A 271 -35.45 1.13 16.46
C ALA A 271 -36.80 1.03 15.75
N GLU A 272 -37.69 0.18 16.26
CA GLU A 272 -39.08 0.10 15.85
C GLU A 272 -39.80 1.43 16.12
N PRO A 273 -40.52 2.00 15.14
CA PRO A 273 -41.14 3.32 15.30
C PRO A 273 -42.22 3.39 16.39
N GLU A 274 -42.91 2.28 16.67
CA GLU A 274 -44.01 2.23 17.64
C GLU A 274 -43.55 1.92 19.06
N THR A 275 -42.65 0.96 19.23
CA THR A 275 -42.24 0.48 20.55
C THR A 275 -40.95 1.10 21.04
N GLY A 276 -40.11 1.58 20.13
CA GLY A 276 -38.76 2.07 20.44
C GLY A 276 -37.73 0.94 20.71
N GLU A 277 -38.11 -0.33 20.54
CA GLU A 277 -37.22 -1.46 20.66
C GLU A 277 -36.14 -1.45 19.58
N VAL A 278 -34.87 -1.69 19.93
CA VAL A 278 -33.77 -1.72 18.96
C VAL A 278 -33.84 -3.01 18.15
N LEU A 279 -34.12 -2.89 16.85
CA LEU A 279 -34.22 -4.00 15.91
C LEU A 279 -32.87 -4.41 15.33
N ALA A 280 -31.95 -3.46 15.21
CA ALA A 280 -30.59 -3.67 14.72
C ALA A 280 -29.67 -2.58 15.27
N ASP A 281 -28.45 -2.97 15.63
CA ASP A 281 -27.42 -2.06 16.14
C ASP A 281 -26.65 -1.37 15.01
N ALA A 282 -25.98 -0.25 15.34
CA ALA A 282 -25.06 0.41 14.42
C ALA A 282 -23.88 -0.52 14.05
N GLY A 283 -23.34 -0.37 12.85
CA GLY A 283 -22.23 -1.21 12.37
C GLY A 283 -22.62 -2.60 11.88
N ILE A 284 -23.91 -2.95 11.93
CA ILE A 284 -24.40 -4.21 11.38
C ILE A 284 -24.63 -4.05 9.87
N GLU A 285 -24.32 -5.11 9.13
CA GLU A 285 -24.58 -5.20 7.70
C GLU A 285 -26.08 -5.31 7.43
N LEU A 286 -26.58 -4.48 6.52
CA LEU A 286 -27.98 -4.52 6.10
C LEU A 286 -28.19 -5.66 5.10
N THR A 287 -28.38 -6.87 5.61
CA THR A 287 -28.70 -8.06 4.81
C THR A 287 -30.16 -8.03 4.33
N ASP A 288 -30.49 -8.80 3.28
CA ASP A 288 -31.88 -8.91 2.79
C ASP A 288 -32.85 -9.42 3.88
N THR A 289 -32.36 -10.28 4.76
CA THR A 289 -33.17 -10.76 5.91
C THR A 289 -33.44 -9.66 6.90
N LEU A 290 -32.45 -8.86 7.24
CA LEU A 290 -32.59 -7.71 8.12
C LEU A 290 -33.46 -6.63 7.48
N ARG A 291 -33.25 -6.34 6.18
CA ARG A 291 -34.09 -5.39 5.43
C ARG A 291 -35.57 -5.76 5.53
N ARG A 292 -35.94 -7.03 5.27
CA ARG A 292 -37.31 -7.50 5.38
C ARG A 292 -37.84 -7.39 6.80
N LYS A 293 -37.02 -7.72 7.81
CA LYS A 293 -37.40 -7.56 9.22
C LYS A 293 -37.71 -6.10 9.54
N LEU A 294 -36.88 -5.16 9.10
CA LEU A 294 -37.06 -3.72 9.32
C LEU A 294 -38.31 -3.19 8.60
N ILE A 295 -38.57 -3.60 7.36
CA ILE A 295 -39.76 -3.22 6.61
C ILE A 295 -41.03 -3.73 7.31
N ASN A 296 -41.02 -4.98 7.80
CA ASN A 296 -42.14 -5.57 8.51
C ASN A 296 -42.41 -4.87 9.85
N ALA A 297 -41.40 -4.32 10.48
CA ALA A 297 -41.52 -3.50 11.69
C ALA A 297 -41.87 -2.03 11.41
N GLY A 298 -42.23 -1.68 10.18
CA GLY A 298 -42.64 -0.34 9.82
C GLY A 298 -41.52 0.67 9.55
N VAL A 299 -40.26 0.24 9.55
CA VAL A 299 -39.13 1.11 9.21
C VAL A 299 -39.09 1.31 7.70
N VAL A 300 -39.13 2.58 7.28
CA VAL A 300 -39.12 2.94 5.85
C VAL A 300 -37.73 3.35 5.39
N LYS A 301 -36.98 4.06 6.24
CA LYS A 301 -35.68 4.64 5.91
C LYS A 301 -34.68 4.30 6.96
N VAL A 302 -33.45 4.02 6.51
CA VAL A 302 -32.29 3.78 7.36
C VAL A 302 -31.08 4.59 6.87
N ASP A 303 -30.24 4.96 7.80
CA ASP A 303 -28.99 5.64 7.48
C ASP A 303 -27.87 4.60 7.40
N VAL A 304 -27.16 4.60 6.28
CA VAL A 304 -26.05 3.67 6.01
C VAL A 304 -24.76 4.45 5.76
N LEU A 305 -23.64 3.90 6.19
CA LEU A 305 -22.35 4.49 5.99
C LEU A 305 -22.04 4.58 4.49
N LEU A 306 -21.63 5.78 4.06
CA LEU A 306 -21.10 6.01 2.74
C LEU A 306 -19.59 5.81 2.80
N PRO A 307 -19.05 4.83 2.08
CA PRO A 307 -17.63 4.79 1.81
C PRO A 307 -17.23 5.96 0.90
N PRO A 308 -16.01 6.51 1.04
CA PRO A 308 -15.50 7.50 0.11
C PRO A 308 -15.40 6.87 -1.28
N GLY A 309 -16.22 7.35 -2.23
CA GLY A 309 -16.11 6.97 -3.63
C GLY A 309 -16.86 5.73 -4.09
N ARG A 310 -18.05 5.44 -3.57
CA ARG A 310 -18.94 4.33 -4.01
C ARG A 310 -18.38 2.90 -3.83
N ALA A 311 -17.32 2.70 -3.10
CA ALA A 311 -16.90 1.34 -2.80
C ALA A 311 -17.50 0.96 -1.46
N GLU A 312 -18.48 0.19 -1.52
CA GLU A 312 -19.04 -0.53 -0.40
C GLU A 312 -18.02 -1.42 0.18
N SER A 313 -18.11 -1.69 1.47
CA SER A 313 -17.71 -3.02 1.63
C SER A 313 -17.45 -3.50 3.03
N PRO A 314 -17.91 -4.68 3.34
CA PRO A 314 -17.34 -5.49 4.39
C PRO A 314 -15.87 -5.84 4.12
N LEU A 315 -15.33 -5.59 2.91
CA LEU A 315 -13.97 -5.96 2.50
C LEU A 315 -12.92 -5.55 3.53
N VAL A 316 -12.91 -4.29 3.91
CA VAL A 316 -11.91 -3.78 4.89
C VAL A 316 -12.15 -4.39 6.27
N LYS A 317 -13.41 -4.46 6.70
CA LYS A 317 -13.80 -5.08 7.98
C LYS A 317 -13.44 -6.56 8.01
N ASN A 318 -13.79 -7.31 6.96
CA ASN A 318 -13.48 -8.74 6.86
C ASN A 318 -11.97 -8.98 6.78
N THR A 319 -11.24 -8.11 6.08
CA THR A 319 -9.78 -8.17 5.99
C THR A 319 -9.14 -7.92 7.35
N LEU A 320 -9.62 -6.91 8.09
CA LEU A 320 -9.17 -6.65 9.47
C LEU A 320 -9.49 -7.80 10.41
N ALA A 321 -10.65 -8.45 10.27
CA ALA A 321 -11.02 -9.62 11.07
C ALA A 321 -10.14 -10.84 10.79
N LYS A 322 -9.58 -10.96 9.58
CA LYS A 322 -8.64 -12.02 9.17
C LYS A 322 -7.18 -11.67 9.48
N ASP A 323 -6.89 -10.42 9.81
CA ASP A 323 -5.55 -9.93 10.12
C ASP A 323 -5.10 -10.41 11.50
N PRO A 324 -4.06 -11.24 11.60
CA PRO A 324 -3.53 -11.69 12.89
C PRO A 324 -2.68 -10.62 13.58
N THR A 325 -2.32 -9.53 12.87
CA THR A 325 -1.43 -8.48 13.39
C THR A 325 -2.23 -7.35 14.02
N LYS A 326 -1.67 -6.73 15.04
CA LYS A 326 -2.31 -5.60 15.75
C LYS A 326 -1.49 -4.32 15.71
N SER A 327 -0.21 -4.44 15.32
CA SER A 327 0.74 -3.33 15.31
C SER A 327 1.61 -3.36 14.06
N GLU A 328 2.31 -2.26 13.78
CA GLU A 328 3.35 -2.17 12.73
C GLU A 328 4.43 -3.23 12.94
N SER A 329 4.85 -3.43 14.18
CA SER A 329 5.88 -4.40 14.55
C SER A 329 5.48 -5.83 14.19
N ASP A 330 4.26 -6.23 14.56
CA ASP A 330 3.73 -7.58 14.25
C ASP A 330 3.66 -7.79 12.73
N ALA A 331 3.18 -6.77 12.01
CA ALA A 331 3.07 -6.82 10.55
C ALA A 331 4.45 -6.94 9.86
N LEU A 332 5.43 -6.18 10.33
CA LEU A 332 6.81 -6.27 9.83
C LEU A 332 7.40 -7.68 10.06
N HIS A 333 7.20 -8.26 11.23
CA HIS A 333 7.64 -9.62 11.54
C HIS A 333 6.98 -10.65 10.63
N GLN A 334 5.66 -10.56 10.45
CA GLN A 334 4.92 -11.47 9.58
C GLN A 334 5.40 -11.40 8.13
N ILE A 335 5.49 -10.20 7.56
CA ILE A 335 5.91 -10.00 6.18
C ILE A 335 7.35 -10.46 5.98
N TYR A 336 8.24 -10.14 6.92
CA TYR A 336 9.63 -10.57 6.84
C TYR A 336 9.77 -12.09 6.83
N GLY A 337 9.06 -12.79 7.74
CA GLY A 337 9.03 -14.25 7.78
C GLY A 337 8.46 -14.90 6.51
N LEU A 338 7.52 -14.23 5.83
CA LEU A 338 6.99 -14.68 4.55
C LEU A 338 7.98 -14.48 3.39
N LEU A 339 8.69 -13.34 3.38
CA LEU A 339 9.65 -13.01 2.33
C LEU A 339 10.99 -13.74 2.49
N ARG A 340 11.39 -14.05 3.73
CA ARG A 340 12.64 -14.74 4.09
C ARG A 340 12.39 -15.86 5.10
N PRO A 341 11.86 -16.99 4.65
CA PRO A 341 11.67 -18.14 5.54
C PRO A 341 13.01 -18.63 6.09
N GLY A 342 13.06 -18.81 7.41
CA GLY A 342 14.25 -19.34 8.10
C GLY A 342 15.16 -18.29 8.75
N ASP A 343 15.03 -17.00 8.41
CA ASP A 343 15.75 -15.94 9.09
C ASP A 343 15.03 -15.52 10.38
N ALA A 344 15.78 -15.28 11.45
CA ALA A 344 15.20 -14.72 12.67
C ALA A 344 14.70 -13.30 12.42
N PRO A 345 13.43 -12.99 12.70
CA PRO A 345 12.87 -11.68 12.39
C PRO A 345 13.48 -10.60 13.32
N ASN A 346 14.10 -9.60 12.70
CA ASN A 346 14.51 -8.37 13.35
C ASN A 346 13.71 -7.22 12.74
N ILE A 347 13.07 -6.40 13.56
CA ILE A 347 12.19 -5.30 13.12
C ILE A 347 12.93 -4.34 12.19
N GLU A 348 14.16 -3.98 12.53
CA GLU A 348 14.97 -3.06 11.72
C GLU A 348 15.32 -3.67 10.37
N ALA A 349 15.72 -4.94 10.33
CA ALA A 349 15.97 -5.66 9.09
C ALA A 349 14.71 -5.81 8.23
N ALA A 350 13.54 -6.03 8.87
CA ALA A 350 12.26 -6.11 8.20
C ALA A 350 11.87 -4.77 7.56
N ARG A 351 12.03 -3.66 8.30
CA ARG A 351 11.78 -2.31 7.79
C ARG A 351 12.71 -1.96 6.63
N GLN A 352 14.00 -2.23 6.76
CA GLN A 352 14.97 -2.04 5.67
C GLN A 352 14.64 -2.89 4.44
N GLN A 353 14.17 -4.12 4.63
CA GLN A 353 13.77 -4.98 3.51
C GLN A 353 12.58 -4.41 2.74
N LEU A 354 11.54 -3.91 3.41
CA LEU A 354 10.40 -3.25 2.77
C LEU A 354 10.80 -1.94 2.10
N GLN A 355 11.61 -1.13 2.76
CA GLN A 355 12.18 0.09 2.19
C GLN A 355 12.95 -0.22 0.89
N ARG A 356 13.74 -1.29 0.89
CA ARG A 356 14.50 -1.73 -0.28
C ARG A 356 13.59 -2.23 -1.41
N LEU A 357 12.47 -2.89 -1.08
CA LEU A 357 11.55 -3.46 -2.08
C LEU A 357 10.71 -2.39 -2.78
N PHE A 358 10.21 -1.38 -2.05
CA PHE A 358 9.18 -0.48 -2.55
C PHE A 358 9.57 1.00 -2.59
N PHE A 359 10.56 1.42 -1.80
CA PHE A 359 10.91 2.83 -1.62
C PHE A 359 12.32 3.19 -2.07
N ASN A 360 13.13 2.21 -2.47
CA ASN A 360 14.46 2.49 -3.01
C ASN A 360 14.37 2.79 -4.51
N PRO A 361 14.63 4.03 -4.96
CA PRO A 361 14.50 4.43 -6.36
C PRO A 361 15.44 3.68 -7.31
N LYS A 362 16.54 3.11 -6.79
CA LYS A 362 17.44 2.26 -7.58
C LYS A 362 16.88 0.85 -7.84
N ARG A 363 15.89 0.41 -7.05
CA ARG A 363 15.33 -0.95 -7.09
C ARG A 363 13.87 -1.01 -7.48
N TYR A 364 13.11 0.03 -7.20
CA TYR A 364 11.69 0.13 -7.52
C TYR A 364 11.40 1.43 -8.25
N ASP A 365 10.83 1.35 -9.43
CA ASP A 365 10.43 2.51 -10.21
C ASP A 365 9.20 2.17 -11.06
N LEU A 366 8.21 3.04 -11.04
CA LEU A 366 7.04 2.99 -11.89
C LEU A 366 7.27 3.66 -13.25
N ALA A 367 8.37 4.40 -13.41
CA ALA A 367 8.65 5.31 -14.53
C ALA A 367 7.51 6.33 -14.76
N LYS A 368 7.65 7.20 -15.74
CA LYS A 368 6.64 8.22 -16.05
C LYS A 368 5.29 7.62 -16.47
N VAL A 369 5.34 6.56 -17.27
CA VAL A 369 4.13 5.88 -17.77
C VAL A 369 3.37 5.21 -16.63
N GLY A 370 4.07 4.49 -15.75
CA GLY A 370 3.47 3.85 -14.59
C GLY A 370 2.81 4.86 -13.65
N ARG A 371 3.50 5.96 -13.33
CA ARG A 371 2.98 7.02 -12.47
C ARG A 371 1.76 7.75 -13.06
N HIS A 372 1.64 7.80 -14.39
CA HIS A 372 0.48 8.38 -15.06
C HIS A 372 -0.75 7.45 -15.00
N LYS A 373 -0.53 6.13 -14.94
CA LYS A 373 -1.60 5.12 -14.91
C LYS A 373 -2.04 4.71 -13.50
N VAL A 374 -1.30 5.09 -12.48
CA VAL A 374 -1.64 4.94 -11.05
C VAL A 374 -2.30 6.21 -10.55
#